data_d91a5fc6b7a4645cc00a2a556b1a6368
#
_entry.id   d91a5fc6b7a4645cc00a2a556b1a6368
#
_cell.length_a   1.000
_cell.length_b   1.000
_cell.length_c   1.000
_cell.angle_alpha   90.00
_cell.angle_beta   90.00
_cell.angle_gamma   90.00
#
_symmetry.space_group_name_H-M   'P 1'
#
loop_
_entity.id
_entity.type
_entity.pdbx_description
1 polymer ?
#
loop_
_entity_poly.entity_id
_entity_poly.type
_entity_poly.pdbx_seq_one_letter_code
_entity_poly.pdbx_strand_id
1 'polypeptide(L)'
;MSGRFVSFRIRPFSYKEILEFCNEINREITPMDYVIWGGFPARFNFNDVESTKLYLEDLENTIIFNDLIKRYNIKKIIAFKKIVSYILMNNSRVYSSRSIHKNIKNQCENISLNTVIKYLEYLKEAYIIDEIPQYSTKAKKELSYYCKIYNADVCFNSLRVNNNRYDIDHNLENIVYNELLYMGYNVKLYDNAGKEIDFIATKNNKVFLIQVAYSVVDEKAYQR
;
A
#
# COMPACT_ATOMS: atom_id res chain seq x y z
N MET A 1 -12.69 -31.45 -0.54
CA MET A 1 -13.79 -30.81 -1.28
C MET A 1 -13.36 -29.41 -1.68
N SER A 2 -12.68 -29.28 -2.79
CA SER A 2 -12.29 -28.00 -3.38
C SER A 2 -13.28 -27.66 -4.50
N GLY A 3 -13.67 -26.40 -4.64
CA GLY A 3 -14.39 -25.92 -5.81
C GLY A 3 -15.85 -25.48 -5.62
N ARG A 4 -16.28 -25.15 -4.40
CA ARG A 4 -17.65 -24.69 -4.15
C ARG A 4 -17.77 -23.27 -3.58
N PHE A 5 -16.73 -22.44 -3.70
CA PHE A 5 -16.82 -21.04 -3.26
C PHE A 5 -16.19 -20.12 -4.31
N VAL A 6 -16.74 -18.94 -4.41
CA VAL A 6 -16.18 -17.82 -5.18
C VAL A 6 -15.67 -16.81 -4.17
N SER A 7 -14.40 -16.42 -4.29
CA SER A 7 -13.79 -15.42 -3.43
C SER A 7 -13.96 -14.04 -4.05
N PHE A 8 -14.44 -13.09 -3.26
CA PHE A 8 -14.49 -11.68 -3.60
C PHE A 8 -13.53 -10.93 -2.69
N ARG A 9 -12.61 -10.18 -3.27
CA ARG A 9 -11.75 -9.27 -2.51
C ARG A 9 -12.43 -7.90 -2.43
N ILE A 10 -12.85 -7.52 -1.23
CA ILE A 10 -13.38 -6.18 -0.96
C ILE A 10 -12.22 -5.28 -0.58
N ARG A 11 -12.16 -4.09 -1.18
CA ARG A 11 -11.16 -3.05 -0.92
C ARG A 11 -11.84 -1.84 -0.29
N PRO A 12 -11.08 -0.92 0.36
CA PRO A 12 -11.56 0.42 0.65
C PRO A 12 -12.09 1.09 -0.63
N PHE A 13 -12.95 2.07 -0.55
CA PHE A 13 -13.54 2.71 -1.72
C PHE A 13 -12.47 3.33 -2.63
N SER A 14 -12.63 3.17 -3.94
CA SER A 14 -11.90 3.94 -4.96
C SER A 14 -12.25 5.42 -4.86
N TYR A 15 -11.47 6.29 -5.50
CA TYR A 15 -11.79 7.71 -5.51
C TYR A 15 -13.17 8.00 -6.11
N LYS A 16 -13.55 7.26 -7.15
CA LYS A 16 -14.88 7.37 -7.77
C LYS A 16 -15.98 6.99 -6.79
N GLU A 17 -15.85 5.87 -6.10
CA GLU A 17 -16.84 5.41 -5.12
C GLU A 17 -16.96 6.38 -3.94
N ILE A 18 -15.86 6.99 -3.49
CA ILE A 18 -15.88 8.02 -2.46
C ILE A 18 -16.62 9.27 -2.94
N LEU A 19 -16.42 9.70 -4.18
CA LEU A 19 -17.17 10.83 -4.74
C LEU A 19 -18.67 10.54 -4.79
N GLU A 20 -19.07 9.36 -5.24
CA GLU A 20 -20.47 8.92 -5.28
C GLU A 20 -21.06 8.89 -3.85
N PHE A 21 -20.37 8.27 -2.91
CA PHE A 21 -20.78 8.21 -1.51
C PHE A 21 -20.89 9.60 -0.86
N CYS A 22 -19.93 10.49 -1.07
CA CYS A 22 -19.96 11.84 -0.54
C CYS A 22 -21.13 12.67 -1.11
N ASN A 23 -21.46 12.48 -2.40
CA ASN A 23 -22.64 13.10 -3.00
C ASN A 23 -23.95 12.64 -2.34
N GLU A 24 -24.07 11.34 -2.02
CA GLU A 24 -25.25 10.80 -1.35
C GLU A 24 -25.45 11.36 0.07
N ILE A 25 -24.36 11.63 0.79
CA ILE A 25 -24.40 12.18 2.15
C ILE A 25 -24.28 13.71 2.19
N ASN A 26 -24.32 14.39 1.03
CA ASN A 26 -24.16 15.85 0.88
C ASN A 26 -22.87 16.38 1.55
N ARG A 27 -21.75 15.72 1.31
CA ARG A 27 -20.44 16.10 1.83
C ARG A 27 -19.45 16.36 0.70
N GLU A 28 -18.68 17.42 0.83
CA GLU A 28 -17.59 17.72 -0.11
C GLU A 28 -16.33 16.98 0.26
N ILE A 29 -15.58 16.56 -0.75
CA ILE A 29 -14.25 15.96 -0.62
C ILE A 29 -13.33 16.54 -1.69
N THR A 30 -12.11 16.87 -1.32
CA THR A 30 -11.07 17.24 -2.26
C THR A 30 -10.24 16.02 -2.69
N PRO A 31 -9.60 16.03 -3.86
CA PRO A 31 -8.64 14.98 -4.23
C PRO A 31 -7.54 14.81 -3.18
N MET A 32 -7.10 15.89 -2.54
CA MET A 32 -6.05 15.86 -1.52
C MET A 32 -6.51 15.13 -0.24
N ASP A 33 -7.79 15.28 0.15
CA ASP A 33 -8.35 14.51 1.28
C ASP A 33 -8.28 13.01 1.03
N TYR A 34 -8.53 12.57 -0.21
CA TYR A 34 -8.40 11.16 -0.57
C TYR A 34 -6.94 10.69 -0.59
N VAL A 35 -6.03 11.52 -1.11
CA VAL A 35 -4.58 11.20 -1.13
C VAL A 35 -4.01 11.06 0.29
N ILE A 36 -4.55 11.79 1.26
CA ILE A 36 -4.11 11.73 2.66
C ILE A 36 -4.86 10.63 3.43
N TRP A 37 -6.18 10.63 3.38
CA TRP A 37 -7.00 9.84 4.31
C TRP A 37 -7.63 8.59 3.70
N GLY A 38 -7.43 8.35 2.41
CA GLY A 38 -7.85 7.14 1.73
C GLY A 38 -9.36 6.95 1.59
N GLY A 39 -9.75 5.68 1.37
CA GLY A 39 -11.08 5.27 0.95
C GLY A 39 -11.96 4.59 2.00
N PHE A 40 -11.62 4.63 3.31
CA PHE A 40 -12.50 4.07 4.33
C PHE A 40 -13.75 4.92 4.53
N PRO A 41 -14.97 4.46 4.16
CA PRO A 41 -16.17 5.30 4.15
C PRO A 41 -16.60 5.75 5.54
N ALA A 42 -16.40 4.93 6.58
CA ALA A 42 -16.82 5.27 7.94
C ALA A 42 -16.04 6.46 8.55
N ARG A 43 -14.92 6.90 7.93
CA ARG A 43 -14.22 8.13 8.34
C ARG A 43 -15.09 9.40 8.17
N PHE A 44 -16.07 9.34 7.29
CA PHE A 44 -17.02 10.44 7.05
C PHE A 44 -18.09 10.61 8.14
N ASN A 45 -18.12 9.72 9.13
CA ASN A 45 -18.92 9.93 10.33
C ASN A 45 -18.35 11.02 11.26
N PHE A 46 -17.13 11.49 10.99
CA PHE A 46 -16.42 12.50 11.77
C PHE A 46 -16.27 13.79 10.96
N ASN A 47 -16.39 14.94 11.63
CA ASN A 47 -16.39 16.24 10.98
C ASN A 47 -15.03 16.97 11.02
N ASP A 48 -14.11 16.47 11.82
CA ASP A 48 -12.79 17.07 11.99
C ASP A 48 -11.67 16.05 11.75
N VAL A 49 -10.48 16.56 11.44
CA VAL A 49 -9.30 15.76 11.10
C VAL A 49 -8.83 14.93 12.29
N GLU A 50 -8.92 15.45 13.51
CA GLU A 50 -8.42 14.78 14.70
C GLU A 50 -9.27 13.54 15.01
N SER A 51 -10.59 13.67 15.04
CA SER A 51 -11.52 12.55 15.21
C SER A 51 -11.40 11.52 14.08
N THR A 52 -11.23 11.98 12.83
CA THR A 52 -10.96 11.10 11.69
C THR A 52 -9.69 10.29 11.91
N LYS A 53 -8.61 10.94 12.34
CA LYS A 53 -7.33 10.28 12.61
C LYS A 53 -7.45 9.26 13.72
N LEU A 54 -8.07 9.62 14.85
CA LEU A 54 -8.31 8.70 15.97
C LEU A 54 -9.10 7.47 15.52
N TYR A 55 -10.16 7.66 14.74
CA TYR A 55 -10.92 6.53 14.19
C TYR A 55 -10.04 5.60 13.33
N LEU A 56 -9.23 6.16 12.43
CA LEU A 56 -8.37 5.36 11.56
C LEU A 56 -7.26 4.65 12.34
N GLU A 57 -6.72 5.26 13.40
CA GLU A 57 -5.77 4.63 14.33
C GLU A 57 -6.42 3.45 15.08
N ASP A 58 -7.65 3.61 15.55
CA ASP A 58 -8.41 2.53 16.21
C ASP A 58 -8.76 1.40 15.24
N LEU A 59 -9.12 1.74 14.00
CA LEU A 59 -9.35 0.76 12.93
C LEU A 59 -8.08 -0.05 12.65
N GLU A 60 -6.93 0.61 12.50
CA GLU A 60 -5.64 -0.06 12.33
C GLU A 60 -5.32 -0.98 13.52
N ASN A 61 -5.48 -0.48 14.74
CA ASN A 61 -5.24 -1.26 15.95
C ASN A 61 -6.11 -2.53 15.98
N THR A 62 -7.37 -2.41 15.59
CA THR A 62 -8.32 -3.53 15.59
C THR A 62 -7.97 -4.54 14.51
N ILE A 63 -7.81 -4.11 13.27
CA ILE A 63 -7.60 -5.01 12.11
C ILE A 63 -6.19 -5.59 12.12
N ILE A 64 -5.16 -4.74 12.25
CA ILE A 64 -3.77 -5.17 12.08
C ILE A 64 -3.23 -5.77 13.35
N PHE A 65 -3.38 -5.08 14.49
CA PHE A 65 -2.70 -5.54 15.69
C PHE A 65 -3.49 -6.55 16.49
N ASN A 66 -4.78 -6.34 16.72
CA ASN A 66 -5.55 -7.27 17.55
C ASN A 66 -5.90 -8.56 16.78
N ASP A 67 -6.39 -8.44 15.54
CA ASP A 67 -6.79 -9.61 14.75
C ASP A 67 -5.58 -10.46 14.31
N LEU A 68 -4.55 -9.86 13.71
CA LEU A 68 -3.40 -10.61 13.24
C LEU A 68 -2.58 -11.22 14.37
N ILE A 69 -2.41 -10.50 15.51
CA ILE A 69 -1.69 -11.03 16.67
C ILE A 69 -2.38 -12.28 17.19
N LYS A 70 -3.72 -12.27 17.28
CA LYS A 70 -4.51 -13.44 17.72
C LYS A 70 -4.47 -14.56 16.69
N ARG A 71 -4.76 -14.25 15.42
CA ARG A 71 -4.86 -15.22 14.32
C ARG A 71 -3.58 -16.02 14.12
N TYR A 72 -2.44 -15.36 14.16
CA TYR A 72 -1.13 -15.99 13.93
C TYR A 72 -0.35 -16.27 15.22
N ASN A 73 -0.96 -16.08 16.39
CA ASN A 73 -0.35 -16.29 17.70
C ASN A 73 1.04 -15.64 17.82
N ILE A 74 1.11 -14.35 17.44
CA ILE A 74 2.37 -13.61 17.38
C ILE A 74 2.91 -13.36 18.79
N LYS A 75 4.07 -13.91 19.10
CA LYS A 75 4.69 -13.80 20.43
C LYS A 75 5.53 -12.52 20.59
N LYS A 76 6.21 -12.09 19.53
CA LYS A 76 7.07 -10.89 19.55
C LYS A 76 6.27 -9.64 19.12
N ILE A 77 5.29 -9.24 19.91
CA ILE A 77 4.33 -8.18 19.58
C ILE A 77 5.01 -6.85 19.27
N ILE A 78 5.98 -6.42 20.09
CA ILE A 78 6.69 -5.14 19.89
C ILE A 78 7.43 -5.14 18.54
N ALA A 79 8.12 -6.23 18.24
CA ALA A 79 8.84 -6.36 16.98
C ALA A 79 7.88 -6.40 15.79
N PHE A 80 6.74 -7.11 15.92
CA PHE A 80 5.69 -7.12 14.90
C PHE A 80 5.17 -5.70 14.61
N LYS A 81 4.80 -4.95 15.65
CA LYS A 81 4.32 -3.57 15.52
C LYS A 81 5.33 -2.66 14.82
N LYS A 82 6.63 -2.77 15.17
CA LYS A 82 7.70 -2.00 14.53
C LYS A 82 7.88 -2.36 13.05
N ILE A 83 7.85 -3.66 12.71
CA ILE A 83 7.95 -4.13 11.34
C ILE A 83 6.77 -3.64 10.50
N VAL A 84 5.54 -3.79 11.02
CA VAL A 84 4.32 -3.30 10.35
C VAL A 84 4.41 -1.79 10.13
N SER A 85 4.77 -1.03 11.15
CA SER A 85 4.91 0.42 11.04
C SER A 85 5.93 0.81 9.97
N TYR A 86 7.09 0.14 9.95
CA TYR A 86 8.11 0.38 8.93
C TYR A 86 7.60 0.08 7.51
N ILE A 87 6.88 -1.02 7.33
CA ILE A 87 6.33 -1.43 6.03
C ILE A 87 5.30 -0.41 5.54
N LEU A 88 4.30 -0.08 6.36
CA LEU A 88 3.21 0.81 5.98
C LEU A 88 3.66 2.24 5.75
N MET A 89 4.74 2.68 6.42
CA MET A 89 5.37 3.99 6.22
C MET A 89 6.12 4.06 4.87
N ASN A 90 6.60 2.93 4.36
CA ASN A 90 7.44 2.87 3.16
C ASN A 90 6.67 2.30 1.95
N ASN A 91 5.37 2.62 1.81
CA ASN A 91 4.58 2.26 0.65
C ASN A 91 5.19 2.80 -0.65
N SER A 92 4.96 2.12 -1.76
CA SER A 92 5.47 2.45 -3.11
C SER A 92 7.00 2.47 -3.23
N ARG A 93 7.74 2.09 -2.19
CA ARG A 93 9.22 2.06 -2.21
C ARG A 93 9.72 0.65 -2.46
N VAL A 94 10.86 0.58 -3.15
CA VAL A 94 11.57 -0.68 -3.38
C VAL A 94 12.14 -1.21 -2.08
N TYR A 95 11.93 -2.48 -1.80
CA TYR A 95 12.43 -3.14 -0.61
C TYR A 95 12.90 -4.58 -0.88
N SER A 96 13.55 -5.15 0.13
CA SER A 96 13.76 -6.59 0.27
C SER A 96 13.58 -6.98 1.74
N SER A 97 13.18 -8.21 2.00
CA SER A 97 13.06 -8.72 3.38
C SER A 97 14.38 -8.58 4.17
N ARG A 98 15.52 -8.66 3.47
CA ARG A 98 16.86 -8.44 4.06
C ARG A 98 17.07 -6.98 4.45
N SER A 99 16.63 -6.03 3.63
CA SER A 99 16.75 -4.59 3.96
C SER A 99 15.88 -4.23 5.16
N ILE A 100 14.64 -4.74 5.23
CA ILE A 100 13.77 -4.57 6.40
C ILE A 100 14.45 -5.17 7.65
N HIS A 101 14.92 -6.42 7.55
CA HIS A 101 15.61 -7.07 8.67
C HIS A 101 16.81 -6.27 9.16
N LYS A 102 17.64 -5.75 8.25
CA LYS A 102 18.81 -4.92 8.59
C LYS A 102 18.40 -3.65 9.33
N ASN A 103 17.36 -2.94 8.86
CA ASN A 103 16.91 -1.69 9.46
C ASN A 103 16.28 -1.90 10.86
N ILE A 104 15.59 -3.01 11.04
CA ILE A 104 14.88 -3.29 12.30
C ILE A 104 15.77 -4.01 13.33
N LYS A 105 16.78 -4.75 12.88
CA LYS A 105 17.68 -5.51 13.77
C LYS A 105 18.28 -4.67 14.90
N ASN A 106 18.64 -3.41 14.61
CA ASN A 106 19.21 -2.49 15.60
C ASN A 106 18.16 -1.96 16.61
N GLN A 107 16.88 -2.09 16.30
CA GLN A 107 15.76 -1.60 17.12
C GLN A 107 15.02 -2.73 17.84
N CYS A 108 15.18 -3.96 17.38
CA CYS A 108 14.51 -5.15 17.92
C CYS A 108 15.53 -6.27 18.07
N GLU A 109 15.95 -6.52 19.33
CA GLU A 109 16.83 -7.65 19.62
C GLU A 109 16.20 -9.00 19.20
N ASN A 110 17.02 -9.89 18.68
CA ASN A 110 16.66 -11.30 18.38
C ASN A 110 15.52 -11.51 17.37
N ILE A 111 15.41 -10.67 16.35
CA ILE A 111 14.54 -10.96 15.22
C ILE A 111 15.32 -11.65 14.10
N SER A 112 14.80 -12.77 13.60
CA SER A 112 15.38 -13.45 12.45
C SER A 112 14.81 -12.95 11.13
N LEU A 113 15.55 -13.10 10.03
CA LEU A 113 15.04 -12.83 8.68
C LEU A 113 13.76 -13.62 8.38
N ASN A 114 13.70 -14.88 8.81
CA ASN A 114 12.52 -15.73 8.63
C ASN A 114 11.29 -15.18 9.36
N THR A 115 11.48 -14.53 10.50
CA THR A 115 10.38 -13.88 11.22
C THR A 115 9.86 -12.65 10.44
N VAL A 116 10.74 -11.86 9.84
CA VAL A 116 10.35 -10.73 8.98
C VAL A 116 9.56 -11.21 7.78
N ILE A 117 10.04 -12.27 7.10
CA ILE A 117 9.33 -12.88 5.95
C ILE A 117 7.94 -13.36 6.36
N LYS A 118 7.80 -14.05 7.49
CA LYS A 118 6.49 -14.50 8.00
C LYS A 118 5.54 -13.34 8.27
N TYR A 119 6.03 -12.25 8.84
CA TYR A 119 5.18 -11.09 9.12
C TYR A 119 4.72 -10.38 7.84
N LEU A 120 5.57 -10.33 6.80
CA LEU A 120 5.16 -9.87 5.47
C LEU A 120 4.06 -10.76 4.88
N GLU A 121 4.21 -12.09 4.96
CA GLU A 121 3.17 -13.01 4.49
C GLU A 121 1.84 -12.81 5.23
N TYR A 122 1.86 -12.61 6.54
CA TYR A 122 0.64 -12.36 7.32
C TYR A 122 -0.08 -11.08 6.89
N LEU A 123 0.67 -10.02 6.57
CA LEU A 123 0.08 -8.77 6.06
C LEU A 123 -0.53 -8.95 4.66
N LYS A 124 0.13 -9.74 3.79
CA LYS A 124 -0.39 -10.08 2.45
C LYS A 124 -1.64 -10.94 2.53
N GLU A 125 -1.64 -11.98 3.36
CA GLU A 125 -2.80 -12.86 3.58
C GLU A 125 -4.00 -12.12 4.16
N ALA A 126 -3.76 -11.08 4.96
CA ALA A 126 -4.78 -10.19 5.51
C ALA A 126 -5.20 -9.08 4.55
N TYR A 127 -4.64 -9.02 3.36
CA TYR A 127 -4.89 -7.97 2.36
C TYR A 127 -4.59 -6.54 2.85
N ILE A 128 -3.68 -6.39 3.82
CA ILE A 128 -3.23 -5.08 4.31
C ILE A 128 -2.23 -4.46 3.34
N ILE A 129 -1.41 -5.30 2.70
CA ILE A 129 -0.45 -4.91 1.68
C ILE A 129 -0.55 -5.83 0.47
N ASP A 130 -0.18 -5.29 -0.68
CA ASP A 130 0.17 -6.04 -1.88
C ASP A 130 1.68 -5.91 -2.14
N GLU A 131 2.30 -6.99 -2.57
CA GLU A 131 3.70 -7.06 -2.95
C GLU A 131 3.80 -7.31 -4.45
N ILE A 132 4.46 -6.41 -5.18
CA ILE A 132 4.64 -6.54 -6.62
C ILE A 132 6.11 -6.77 -6.93
N PRO A 133 6.45 -7.91 -7.54
CA PRO A 133 7.79 -8.17 -8.00
C PRO A 133 8.14 -7.29 -9.19
N GLN A 134 9.40 -6.89 -9.28
CA GLN A 134 9.93 -6.17 -10.42
C GLN A 134 9.95 -7.10 -11.66
N TYR A 135 9.31 -6.68 -12.74
CA TYR A 135 9.39 -7.38 -14.03
C TYR A 135 10.75 -7.10 -14.68
N SER A 136 11.44 -8.15 -15.10
CA SER A 136 12.69 -8.02 -15.84
C SER A 136 12.66 -8.91 -17.08
N THR A 137 13.10 -8.35 -18.19
CA THR A 137 13.30 -9.11 -19.45
C THR A 137 14.44 -10.11 -19.37
N LYS A 138 15.29 -10.06 -18.34
CA LYS A 138 16.37 -11.01 -18.10
C LYS A 138 15.99 -11.95 -16.97
N ALA A 139 15.81 -13.24 -17.28
CA ALA A 139 15.40 -14.29 -16.34
C ALA A 139 16.17 -14.32 -14.99
N LYS A 140 17.45 -13.88 -14.98
CA LYS A 140 18.23 -13.74 -13.74
C LYS A 140 17.77 -12.57 -12.83
N LYS A 141 17.06 -11.56 -13.36
CA LYS A 141 16.55 -10.43 -12.57
C LYS A 141 15.13 -10.68 -12.04
N GLU A 142 14.33 -11.57 -12.65
CA GLU A 142 13.04 -12.01 -12.09
C GLU A 142 13.20 -12.70 -10.73
N LEU A 143 14.37 -13.25 -10.45
CA LEU A 143 14.78 -13.75 -9.14
C LEU A 143 15.33 -12.65 -8.23
N SER A 144 15.37 -11.38 -8.69
CA SER A 144 15.83 -10.29 -7.84
C SER A 144 14.76 -10.04 -6.76
N TYR A 145 15.20 -10.13 -5.51
CA TYR A 145 14.40 -9.98 -4.29
C TYR A 145 13.91 -8.53 -4.06
N TYR A 146 13.83 -7.72 -5.11
CA TYR A 146 13.35 -6.35 -5.05
C TYR A 146 11.88 -6.31 -5.45
N CYS A 147 11.06 -5.84 -4.53
CA CYS A 147 9.63 -5.67 -4.71
C CYS A 147 9.24 -4.26 -4.28
N LYS A 148 8.14 -3.73 -4.78
CA LYS A 148 7.45 -2.60 -4.15
C LYS A 148 6.26 -3.13 -3.33
N ILE A 149 5.99 -2.47 -2.20
CA ILE A 149 4.80 -2.72 -1.38
C ILE A 149 3.81 -1.60 -1.62
N TYR A 150 2.55 -1.97 -1.77
CA TYR A 150 1.43 -1.04 -1.82
C TYR A 150 0.47 -1.35 -0.68
N ASN A 151 0.11 -0.33 0.07
CA ASN A 151 -0.87 -0.45 1.14
C ASN A 151 -2.28 -0.62 0.55
N ALA A 152 -3.13 -1.37 1.23
CA ALA A 152 -4.54 -1.48 0.86
C ALA A 152 -5.24 -0.12 0.87
N ASP A 153 -4.78 0.79 1.76
CA ASP A 153 -5.24 2.17 1.84
C ASP A 153 -4.08 3.08 2.25
N VAL A 154 -4.05 4.29 1.68
CA VAL A 154 -2.99 5.28 1.93
C VAL A 154 -3.06 5.89 3.33
N CYS A 155 -4.21 5.82 4.01
CA CYS A 155 -4.31 6.31 5.39
C CYS A 155 -3.29 5.63 6.31
N PHE A 156 -2.96 4.37 6.06
CA PHE A 156 -1.95 3.66 6.85
C PHE A 156 -0.55 4.28 6.77
N ASN A 157 -0.19 4.89 5.64
CA ASN A 157 1.04 5.70 5.56
C ASN A 157 0.86 7.01 6.32
N SER A 158 -0.24 7.72 6.04
CA SER A 158 -0.50 9.06 6.59
C SER A 158 -0.63 9.10 8.11
N LEU A 159 -1.12 8.03 8.75
CA LEU A 159 -1.17 7.90 10.21
C LEU A 159 0.23 7.93 10.88
N ARG A 160 1.29 7.70 10.14
CA ARG A 160 2.68 7.66 10.62
C ARG A 160 3.42 8.97 10.45
N VAL A 161 2.74 9.96 9.89
CA VAL A 161 3.34 11.25 9.57
C VAL A 161 3.15 12.23 10.73
N ASN A 162 4.23 12.88 11.09
CA ASN A 162 4.23 13.98 12.05
C ASN A 162 4.18 15.34 11.33
N ASN A 163 3.54 16.34 11.94
CA ASN A 163 3.52 17.72 11.46
C ASN A 163 2.95 17.91 10.05
N ASN A 164 1.96 17.11 9.64
CA ASN A 164 1.25 17.20 8.36
C ASN A 164 2.16 17.15 7.12
N ARG A 165 3.34 16.53 7.23
CA ARG A 165 4.26 16.33 6.10
C ARG A 165 3.98 15.00 5.41
N TYR A 166 2.79 14.89 4.81
CA TYR A 166 2.35 13.68 4.13
C TYR A 166 3.21 13.37 2.91
N ASP A 167 3.43 12.08 2.66
CA ASP A 167 4.19 11.57 1.51
C ASP A 167 3.28 11.48 0.27
N ILE A 168 2.98 12.65 -0.31
CA ILE A 168 1.98 12.77 -1.38
C ILE A 168 2.37 11.96 -2.62
N ASP A 169 3.63 11.98 -3.04
CA ASP A 169 4.08 11.30 -4.25
C ASP A 169 3.89 9.78 -4.13
N HIS A 170 4.34 9.18 -3.02
CA HIS A 170 4.19 7.74 -2.82
C HIS A 170 2.74 7.34 -2.54
N ASN A 171 1.95 8.19 -1.86
CA ASN A 171 0.52 7.96 -1.70
C ASN A 171 -0.21 8.01 -3.04
N LEU A 172 0.13 8.94 -3.92
CA LEU A 172 -0.47 9.03 -5.25
C LEU A 172 -0.12 7.81 -6.10
N GLU A 173 1.14 7.35 -6.08
CA GLU A 173 1.54 6.11 -6.74
C GLU A 173 0.74 4.90 -6.20
N ASN A 174 0.58 4.81 -4.87
CA ASN A 174 -0.21 3.74 -4.24
C ASN A 174 -1.69 3.80 -4.66
N ILE A 175 -2.28 4.98 -4.76
CA ILE A 175 -3.66 5.16 -5.21
C ILE A 175 -3.80 4.70 -6.66
N VAL A 176 -2.91 5.14 -7.56
CA VAL A 176 -2.94 4.72 -8.97
C VAL A 176 -2.83 3.19 -9.08
N TYR A 177 -1.97 2.56 -8.29
CA TYR A 177 -1.90 1.10 -8.21
C TYR A 177 -3.25 0.48 -7.84
N ASN A 178 -3.88 0.95 -6.77
CA ASN A 178 -5.17 0.44 -6.30
C ASN A 178 -6.27 0.66 -7.35
N GLU A 179 -6.35 1.83 -7.98
CA GLU A 179 -7.31 2.16 -9.04
C GLU A 179 -7.14 1.25 -10.27
N LEU A 180 -5.90 0.94 -10.67
CA LEU A 180 -5.64 0.00 -11.76
C LEU A 180 -6.19 -1.40 -11.44
N LEU A 181 -6.05 -1.86 -10.20
CA LEU A 181 -6.62 -3.13 -9.76
C LEU A 181 -8.15 -3.09 -9.73
N TYR A 182 -8.76 -1.99 -9.30
CA TYR A 182 -10.22 -1.78 -9.38
C TYR A 182 -10.72 -1.87 -10.82
N MET A 183 -10.00 -1.26 -11.74
CA MET A 183 -10.33 -1.33 -13.16
C MET A 183 -10.07 -2.73 -13.77
N GLY A 184 -9.53 -3.68 -13.00
CA GLY A 184 -9.26 -5.05 -13.44
C GLY A 184 -8.03 -5.19 -14.32
N TYR A 185 -7.04 -4.30 -14.18
CA TYR A 185 -5.74 -4.46 -14.83
C TYR A 185 -4.86 -5.45 -14.07
N ASN A 186 -4.03 -6.17 -14.80
CA ASN A 186 -2.87 -6.86 -14.25
C ASN A 186 -1.71 -5.87 -14.24
N VAL A 187 -1.14 -5.62 -13.06
CA VAL A 187 -0.13 -4.58 -12.85
C VAL A 187 1.20 -5.21 -12.50
N LYS A 188 2.27 -4.75 -13.16
CA LYS A 188 3.66 -5.12 -12.88
C LYS A 188 4.52 -3.87 -12.81
N LEU A 189 5.63 -3.96 -12.09
CA LEU A 189 6.68 -2.92 -12.11
C LEU A 189 7.58 -3.13 -13.32
N TYR A 190 8.11 -2.06 -13.89
CA TYR A 190 9.04 -2.14 -15.01
C TYR A 190 10.33 -1.42 -14.71
N ASP A 191 11.44 -2.14 -14.86
CA ASP A 191 12.78 -1.57 -14.86
C ASP A 191 13.52 -2.01 -16.12
N ASN A 192 13.88 -1.05 -16.96
CA ASN A 192 14.71 -1.29 -18.12
C ASN A 192 16.06 -0.57 -17.97
N ALA A 193 17.03 -1.26 -17.38
CA ALA A 193 18.42 -0.81 -17.29
C ALA A 193 18.59 0.57 -16.63
N GLY A 194 17.81 0.85 -15.57
CA GLY A 194 17.87 2.12 -14.81
C GLY A 194 16.88 3.18 -15.28
N LYS A 195 16.03 2.87 -16.28
CA LYS A 195 14.82 3.65 -16.58
C LYS A 195 13.63 2.96 -15.90
N GLU A 196 13.25 3.46 -14.75
CA GLU A 196 12.09 2.99 -13.99
C GLU A 196 10.82 3.62 -14.58
N ILE A 197 9.82 2.79 -14.86
CA ILE A 197 8.44 3.19 -15.12
C ILE A 197 7.62 2.58 -14.01
N ASP A 198 6.77 3.37 -13.36
CA ASP A 198 6.05 2.90 -12.17
C ASP A 198 5.23 1.66 -12.45
N PHE A 199 4.47 1.63 -13.56
CA PHE A 199 3.65 0.47 -13.88
C PHE A 199 3.62 0.08 -15.34
N ILE A 200 3.61 -1.25 -15.58
CA ILE A 200 3.02 -1.87 -16.78
C ILE A 200 1.65 -2.40 -16.37
N ALA A 201 0.60 -1.84 -16.95
CA ALA A 201 -0.77 -2.28 -16.75
C ALA A 201 -1.28 -3.00 -17.99
N THR A 202 -1.79 -4.23 -17.84
CA THR A 202 -2.29 -5.05 -18.96
C THR A 202 -3.74 -5.44 -18.73
N LYS A 203 -4.57 -5.25 -19.78
CA LYS A 203 -5.98 -5.67 -19.80
C LYS A 203 -6.42 -5.90 -21.24
N ASN A 204 -7.14 -7.00 -21.51
CA ASN A 204 -7.69 -7.33 -22.84
C ASN A 204 -6.64 -7.23 -23.97
N ASN A 205 -5.46 -7.79 -23.78
CA ASN A 205 -4.32 -7.75 -24.71
C ASN A 205 -3.77 -6.34 -25.01
N LYS A 206 -4.20 -5.32 -24.27
CA LYS A 206 -3.61 -3.97 -24.33
C LYS A 206 -2.61 -3.79 -23.20
N VAL A 207 -1.52 -3.09 -23.49
CA VAL A 207 -0.44 -2.79 -22.55
C VAL A 207 -0.31 -1.28 -22.44
N PHE A 208 -0.28 -0.79 -21.21
CA PHE A 208 -0.09 0.62 -20.88
C PHE A 208 1.13 0.77 -20.01
N LEU A 209 1.97 1.74 -20.33
CA LEU A 209 3.07 2.19 -19.50
C LEU A 209 2.60 3.44 -18.75
N ILE A 210 2.70 3.43 -17.43
CA ILE A 210 2.16 4.47 -16.57
C ILE A 210 3.27 4.99 -15.68
N GLN A 211 3.48 6.31 -15.73
CA GLN A 211 4.34 7.05 -14.83
C GLN A 211 3.47 7.97 -13.98
N VAL A 212 3.67 7.96 -12.67
CA VAL A 212 2.90 8.79 -11.72
C VAL A 212 3.78 9.94 -11.24
N ALA A 213 3.24 11.15 -11.26
CA ALA A 213 3.90 12.33 -10.72
C ALA A 213 2.87 13.32 -10.18
N TYR A 214 3.12 13.89 -9.02
CA TYR A 214 2.28 14.95 -8.45
C TYR A 214 2.37 16.25 -9.24
N SER A 215 3.56 16.57 -9.74
CA SER A 215 3.82 17.77 -10.54
C SER A 215 4.80 17.46 -11.65
N VAL A 216 4.50 17.90 -12.86
CA VAL A 216 5.40 17.81 -14.02
C VAL A 216 5.94 19.20 -14.27
N VAL A 217 6.86 19.64 -13.44
CA VAL A 217 7.47 21.00 -13.51
C VAL A 217 8.64 21.04 -14.49
N ASP A 218 9.18 19.90 -14.90
CA ASP A 218 10.40 19.82 -15.72
C ASP A 218 10.09 19.19 -17.09
N GLU A 219 10.45 19.91 -18.19
CA GLU A 219 10.33 19.40 -19.57
C GLU A 219 11.02 18.03 -19.76
N LYS A 220 12.03 17.72 -18.95
CA LYS A 220 12.70 16.42 -18.95
C LYS A 220 11.82 15.26 -18.45
N ALA A 221 10.75 15.54 -17.73
CA ALA A 221 9.82 14.51 -17.27
C ALA A 221 8.92 14.01 -18.41
N TYR A 222 8.68 14.81 -19.45
CA TYR A 222 7.93 14.41 -20.65
C TYR A 222 8.71 13.53 -21.63
N GLN A 223 10.04 13.43 -21.47
CA GLN A 223 10.92 12.68 -22.38
C GLN A 223 11.30 11.28 -21.86
N ARG A 224 10.74 10.86 -20.74
CA ARG A 224 10.94 9.51 -20.17
C ARG A 224 9.83 8.57 -20.57
#